data_27a1e1795dc7acf4d7d1153c8d8addd7
#
_entry.id   27a1e1795dc7acf4d7d1153c8d8addd7
#
_cell.length_a   1.000
_cell.length_b   1.000
_cell.length_c   1.000
_cell.angle_alpha   90.00
_cell.angle_beta   90.00
_cell.angle_gamma   90.00
#
_symmetry.space_group_name_H-M   'P 1'
#
loop_
_entity.id
_entity.type
_entity.pdbx_description
1 polymer ?
#
loop_
_entity_poly.entity_id
_entity_poly.type
_entity_poly.pdbx_seq_one_letter_code
_entity_poly.pdbx_strand_id
1 'polypeptide(L)'
;APEQGVELDWEEDPIPVWRKAIGQGHSSVIIAGNRLYTLEQDGDFEVLSCSYLTKGSIIWNHQTEDRWNDSMGGLGPRSTPIFSEGKIFYLSSSGKLICLDAVTGELEWEQSTLETDYNYPHWGIACSPLVIDSLIILSTGGKAGAVKAYDVTTGEPRWTSELKGAGVYLSPTVLELLGEKYLMAAVEGKLAGIDPTNGKTLWEHPWKIFMVNALIAQPLELSEDVFLLSAGYGKGAEAIRLKKTADSFETEQIWKSKNLKTKFSSPVLRNGYLYGLSESSLTCLDASTGELKWRGKKYGYGRVLLAKDKLLILGNTGKLSIVEANPDAFEEIASHQVLSKERCWNGPALVGGYLVVRNGSEIACYDLAKH
;
A
#
# COMPACT_ATOMS: atom_id res chain seq x y z
N ALA A 1 6.29 14.23 -6.35
CA ALA A 1 7.22 15.31 -6.68
C ALA A 1 8.64 14.74 -6.67
N PRO A 2 9.51 15.08 -7.64
CA PRO A 2 10.89 14.61 -7.59
C PRO A 2 11.56 15.23 -6.36
N GLU A 3 12.04 14.39 -5.44
CA GLU A 3 12.76 14.83 -4.27
C GLU A 3 14.13 15.37 -4.68
N GLN A 4 14.29 16.68 -4.72
CA GLN A 4 15.57 17.34 -4.98
C GLN A 4 16.41 17.33 -3.70
N GLY A 5 17.71 16.99 -3.82
CA GLY A 5 18.69 17.10 -2.73
C GLY A 5 18.78 15.90 -1.77
N VAL A 6 18.26 14.73 -2.13
CA VAL A 6 18.43 13.50 -1.35
C VAL A 6 19.69 12.78 -1.82
N GLU A 7 20.67 12.63 -0.95
CA GLU A 7 21.83 11.76 -1.15
C GLU A 7 21.53 10.37 -0.60
N LEU A 8 21.75 9.35 -1.39
CA LEU A 8 21.38 7.95 -1.10
C LEU A 8 22.59 7.00 -1.20
N ASP A 9 23.80 7.52 -1.02
CA ASP A 9 25.07 6.80 -1.15
C ASP A 9 25.83 6.77 0.19
N TRP A 10 25.16 6.47 1.28
CA TRP A 10 25.75 6.46 2.61
C TRP A 10 26.91 5.48 2.74
N GLU A 11 28.09 5.99 3.01
CA GLU A 11 29.28 5.18 3.33
C GLU A 11 29.22 4.63 4.77
N GLU A 12 28.61 5.37 5.70
CA GLU A 12 28.47 5.00 7.11
C GLU A 12 27.01 4.69 7.48
N ASP A 13 26.81 4.02 8.62
CA ASP A 13 25.48 3.74 9.14
C ASP A 13 24.73 5.06 9.45
N PRO A 14 23.55 5.29 8.91
CA PRO A 14 22.82 6.54 9.09
C PRO A 14 22.37 6.70 10.55
N ILE A 15 22.57 7.88 11.10
CA ILE A 15 22.12 8.22 12.45
C ILE A 15 20.69 8.77 12.38
N PRO A 16 19.72 8.18 13.10
CA PRO A 16 18.36 8.69 13.10
C PRO A 16 18.29 10.08 13.76
N VAL A 17 17.52 10.99 13.17
CA VAL A 17 17.16 12.28 13.81
C VAL A 17 16.45 12.02 15.13
N TRP A 18 15.58 11.00 15.13
CA TRP A 18 14.94 10.46 16.32
C TRP A 18 14.51 9.01 16.09
N ARG A 19 14.39 8.28 17.21
CA ARG A 19 13.87 6.92 17.27
C ARG A 19 13.01 6.77 18.52
N LYS A 20 11.90 6.06 18.45
CA LYS A 20 11.04 5.78 19.61
C LYS A 20 10.37 4.41 19.50
N ALA A 21 9.95 3.89 20.63
CA ALA A 21 9.05 2.73 20.67
C ALA A 21 7.68 3.07 20.09
N ILE A 22 7.02 2.06 19.52
CA ILE A 22 5.68 2.16 18.94
C ILE A 22 4.93 0.84 19.19
N GLY A 23 3.62 0.88 19.18
CA GLY A 23 2.78 -0.30 19.27
C GLY A 23 2.79 -1.16 18.00
N GLN A 24 2.32 -2.41 18.13
CA GLN A 24 2.31 -3.37 17.04
C GLN A 24 1.33 -2.98 15.92
N GLY A 25 1.54 -3.55 14.74
CA GLY A 25 0.69 -3.35 13.58
C GLY A 25 1.48 -3.23 12.27
N HIS A 26 0.77 -3.35 11.16
CA HIS A 26 1.33 -3.27 9.81
C HIS A 26 0.94 -1.98 9.07
N SER A 27 0.30 -1.05 9.74
CA SER A 27 0.06 0.28 9.20
C SER A 27 1.38 0.94 8.80
N SER A 28 1.44 1.49 7.60
CA SER A 28 2.54 2.35 7.19
C SER A 28 2.37 3.75 7.81
N VAL A 29 3.32 4.62 7.57
CA VAL A 29 3.24 6.03 7.96
C VAL A 29 2.78 6.88 6.79
N ILE A 30 2.00 7.92 7.07
CA ILE A 30 1.76 9.00 6.14
C ILE A 30 2.28 10.32 6.70
N ILE A 31 2.68 11.22 5.82
CA ILE A 31 3.26 12.51 6.19
C ILE A 31 2.48 13.61 5.47
N ALA A 32 2.03 14.61 6.24
CA ALA A 32 1.38 15.80 5.73
C ALA A 32 2.00 17.05 6.37
N GLY A 33 2.75 17.81 5.59
CA GLY A 33 3.55 18.91 6.09
C GLY A 33 4.59 18.42 7.11
N ASN A 34 4.61 19.01 8.31
CA ASN A 34 5.49 18.59 9.41
C ASN A 34 4.82 17.62 10.40
N ARG A 35 3.80 16.88 9.95
CA ARG A 35 3.07 15.90 10.76
C ARG A 35 3.19 14.51 10.18
N LEU A 36 3.33 13.54 11.05
CA LEU A 36 3.42 12.12 10.77
C LEU A 36 2.26 11.41 11.47
N TYR A 37 1.55 10.55 10.74
CA TYR A 37 0.43 9.78 11.26
C TYR A 37 0.65 8.29 11.02
N THR A 38 0.31 7.46 12.01
CA THR A 38 0.36 6.00 11.88
C THR A 38 -0.58 5.34 12.89
N LEU A 39 -1.10 4.15 12.53
CA LEU A 39 -1.91 3.31 13.40
C LEU A 39 -1.04 2.28 14.12
N GLU A 40 -1.33 2.06 15.38
CA GLU A 40 -0.68 1.07 16.24
C GLU A 40 -1.68 0.42 17.19
N GLN A 41 -1.32 -0.71 17.77
CA GLN A 41 -2.09 -1.36 18.83
C GLN A 41 -1.47 -1.04 20.19
N ASP A 42 -2.28 -0.53 21.10
CA ASP A 42 -1.92 -0.35 22.52
C ASP A 42 -2.97 -1.03 23.40
N GLY A 43 -2.63 -2.16 23.97
CA GLY A 43 -3.59 -2.98 24.72
C GLY A 43 -4.77 -3.43 23.87
N ASP A 44 -5.98 -3.02 24.29
CA ASP A 44 -7.24 -3.32 23.60
C ASP A 44 -7.67 -2.20 22.63
N PHE A 45 -6.82 -1.19 22.43
CA PHE A 45 -7.13 -0.05 21.57
C PHE A 45 -6.24 -0.01 20.34
N GLU A 46 -6.83 0.27 19.19
CA GLU A 46 -6.13 0.81 18.03
C GLU A 46 -5.95 2.31 18.23
N VAL A 47 -4.71 2.78 18.10
CA VAL A 47 -4.35 4.18 18.34
C VAL A 47 -3.85 4.80 17.04
N LEU A 48 -4.54 5.84 16.58
CA LEU A 48 -3.97 6.73 15.56
C LEU A 48 -3.15 7.80 16.27
N SER A 49 -1.83 7.77 16.05
CA SER A 49 -0.92 8.76 16.62
C SER A 49 -0.52 9.80 15.57
N CYS A 50 -0.50 11.08 15.99
CA CYS A 50 0.07 12.19 15.26
C CYS A 50 1.32 12.68 15.97
N SER A 51 2.44 12.80 15.26
CA SER A 51 3.72 13.26 15.80
C SER A 51 4.33 14.32 14.90
N TYR A 52 5.23 15.16 15.44
CA TYR A 52 6.08 16.02 14.62
C TYR A 52 7.08 15.19 13.83
N LEU A 53 7.15 15.40 12.50
CA LEU A 53 8.07 14.69 11.60
C LEU A 53 9.52 14.83 12.07
N THR A 54 9.96 16.03 12.35
CA THR A 54 11.37 16.35 12.65
C THR A 54 11.79 16.08 14.10
N LYS A 55 10.83 15.85 15.02
CA LYS A 55 11.10 15.66 16.46
C LYS A 55 10.63 14.31 17.00
N GLY A 56 9.68 13.63 16.31
CA GLY A 56 9.08 12.40 16.78
C GLY A 56 8.16 12.54 18.00
N SER A 57 8.08 13.75 18.62
CA SER A 57 7.19 13.97 19.77
C SER A 57 5.72 13.95 19.36
N ILE A 58 4.91 13.31 20.18
CA ILE A 58 3.46 13.18 19.96
C ILE A 58 2.80 14.56 20.07
N ILE A 59 1.89 14.84 19.15
CA ILE A 59 1.01 16.02 19.17
C ILE A 59 -0.33 15.62 19.79
N TRP A 60 -0.93 14.52 19.29
CA TRP A 60 -2.15 13.95 19.82
C TRP A 60 -2.25 12.44 19.48
N ASN A 61 -3.10 11.74 20.22
CA ASN A 61 -3.48 10.36 19.98
C ASN A 61 -5.01 10.27 19.98
N HIS A 62 -5.56 9.45 19.09
CA HIS A 62 -6.98 9.06 19.10
C HIS A 62 -7.07 7.56 19.27
N GLN A 63 -7.90 7.11 20.21
CA GLN A 63 -8.07 5.70 20.57
C GLN A 63 -9.43 5.18 20.10
N THR A 64 -9.42 4.01 19.47
CA THR A 64 -10.62 3.26 19.10
C THR A 64 -10.56 1.92 19.80
N GLU A 65 -11.59 1.57 20.54
CA GLU A 65 -11.71 0.25 21.16
C GLU A 65 -11.88 -0.80 20.07
N ASP A 66 -10.74 -1.38 19.67
CA ASP A 66 -10.64 -2.35 18.59
C ASP A 66 -9.32 -3.13 18.69
N ARG A 67 -9.36 -4.40 18.28
CA ARG A 67 -8.18 -5.25 18.36
C ARG A 67 -8.23 -6.38 17.34
N TRP A 68 -7.17 -6.51 16.56
CA TRP A 68 -7.00 -7.66 15.68
C TRP A 68 -5.73 -8.43 16.01
N ASN A 69 -5.84 -9.76 16.00
CA ASN A 69 -4.70 -10.64 16.15
C ASN A 69 -4.90 -11.92 15.34
N ASP A 70 -3.91 -12.32 14.57
CA ASP A 70 -3.88 -13.60 13.87
C ASP A 70 -2.51 -14.27 13.93
N SER A 71 -2.49 -15.57 13.62
CA SER A 71 -1.28 -16.40 13.77
C SER A 71 -0.14 -16.06 12.79
N MET A 72 -0.44 -15.38 11.68
CA MET A 72 0.54 -15.04 10.65
C MET A 72 1.03 -13.59 10.78
N GLY A 73 0.12 -12.65 10.85
CA GLY A 73 0.41 -11.22 10.95
C GLY A 73 0.68 -10.75 12.38
N GLY A 74 0.13 -11.44 13.37
CA GLY A 74 0.22 -11.01 14.78
C GLY A 74 -0.76 -9.89 15.11
N LEU A 75 -0.45 -9.14 16.14
CA LEU A 75 -1.31 -8.11 16.72
C LEU A 75 -1.27 -6.80 15.92
N GLY A 76 -2.41 -6.10 15.90
CA GLY A 76 -2.58 -4.69 15.53
C GLY A 76 -3.12 -4.45 14.12
N PRO A 77 -3.39 -3.17 13.78
CA PRO A 77 -4.04 -2.76 12.55
C PRO A 77 -3.19 -3.02 11.31
N ARG A 78 -3.87 -3.25 10.16
CA ARG A 78 -3.23 -3.46 8.85
C ARG A 78 -3.49 -2.29 7.90
N SER A 79 -4.55 -1.53 8.13
CA SER A 79 -4.90 -0.34 7.33
C SER A 79 -3.89 0.78 7.56
N THR A 80 -3.59 1.52 6.52
CA THR A 80 -2.81 2.77 6.59
C THR A 80 -3.78 3.94 6.47
N PRO A 81 -3.68 4.97 7.34
CA PRO A 81 -4.53 6.14 7.25
C PRO A 81 -4.29 6.93 5.96
N ILE A 82 -5.21 7.82 5.60
CA ILE A 82 -5.05 8.76 4.50
C ILE A 82 -5.37 10.18 4.98
N PHE A 83 -4.56 11.16 4.54
CA PHE A 83 -4.78 12.58 4.77
C PHE A 83 -5.41 13.21 3.53
N SER A 84 -6.46 14.01 3.72
CA SER A 84 -7.04 14.85 2.68
C SER A 84 -7.67 16.10 3.30
N GLU A 85 -7.37 17.27 2.75
CA GLU A 85 -8.02 18.55 3.06
C GLU A 85 -8.18 18.87 4.56
N GLY A 86 -7.11 18.63 5.35
CA GLY A 86 -7.10 18.89 6.79
C GLY A 86 -7.75 17.81 7.64
N LYS A 87 -8.20 16.73 7.04
CA LYS A 87 -8.78 15.56 7.71
C LYS A 87 -7.88 14.35 7.60
N ILE A 88 -8.02 13.42 8.55
CA ILE A 88 -7.35 12.13 8.53
C ILE A 88 -8.41 11.03 8.62
N PHE A 89 -8.33 10.07 7.70
CA PHE A 89 -9.27 8.95 7.65
C PHE A 89 -8.54 7.65 7.86
N TYR A 90 -9.14 6.73 8.60
CA TYR A 90 -8.63 5.38 8.74
C TYR A 90 -9.74 4.36 8.91
N LEU A 91 -9.45 3.13 8.57
CA LEU A 91 -10.33 1.98 8.75
C LEU A 91 -9.79 1.12 9.88
N SER A 92 -10.58 0.93 10.93
CA SER A 92 -10.23 0.05 12.05
C SER A 92 -10.37 -1.42 11.69
N SER A 93 -9.84 -2.31 12.51
CA SER A 93 -9.93 -3.76 12.30
C SER A 93 -11.36 -4.30 12.35
N SER A 94 -12.25 -3.66 13.09
CA SER A 94 -13.69 -4.00 13.11
C SER A 94 -14.48 -3.39 11.95
N GLY A 95 -13.82 -2.61 11.09
CA GLY A 95 -14.47 -1.99 9.94
C GLY A 95 -15.19 -0.69 10.25
N LYS A 96 -14.79 0.03 11.28
CA LYS A 96 -15.20 1.42 11.48
C LYS A 96 -14.33 2.34 10.62
N LEU A 97 -14.97 3.11 9.76
CA LEU A 97 -14.35 4.22 9.05
C LEU A 97 -14.43 5.46 9.93
N ILE A 98 -13.31 6.04 10.25
CA ILE A 98 -13.19 7.14 11.22
C ILE A 98 -12.56 8.34 10.52
N CYS A 99 -13.15 9.52 10.75
CA CYS A 99 -12.66 10.80 10.30
C CYS A 99 -12.32 11.68 11.50
N LEU A 100 -11.11 12.21 11.51
CA LEU A 100 -10.61 13.13 12.54
C LEU A 100 -10.15 14.43 11.88
N ASP A 101 -10.24 15.55 12.61
CA ASP A 101 -9.47 16.74 12.30
C ASP A 101 -7.98 16.43 12.41
N ALA A 102 -7.23 16.66 11.35
CA ALA A 102 -5.81 16.30 11.30
C ALA A 102 -4.93 17.16 12.22
N VAL A 103 -5.40 18.35 12.64
CA VAL A 103 -4.66 19.27 13.50
C VAL A 103 -4.86 18.94 14.97
N THR A 104 -6.10 18.69 15.39
CA THR A 104 -6.47 18.50 16.79
C THR A 104 -6.60 17.05 17.20
N GLY A 105 -6.90 16.13 16.26
CA GLY A 105 -7.22 14.73 16.52
C GLY A 105 -8.64 14.51 17.04
N GLU A 106 -9.49 15.54 17.02
CA GLU A 106 -10.89 15.44 17.41
C GLU A 106 -11.69 14.63 16.40
N LEU A 107 -12.61 13.80 16.91
CA LEU A 107 -13.52 13.01 16.08
C LEU A 107 -14.53 13.93 15.38
N GLU A 108 -14.57 13.88 14.06
CA GLU A 108 -15.60 14.55 13.28
C GLU A 108 -16.81 13.64 13.03
N TRP A 109 -16.53 12.42 12.58
CA TRP A 109 -17.55 11.39 12.39
C TRP A 109 -16.95 9.98 12.34
N GLU A 110 -17.78 8.98 12.62
CA GLU A 110 -17.46 7.58 12.42
C GLU A 110 -18.62 6.85 11.74
N GLN A 111 -18.30 5.83 10.94
CA GLN A 111 -19.27 5.04 10.17
C GLN A 111 -18.91 3.56 10.23
N SER A 112 -19.88 2.70 10.62
CA SER A 112 -19.74 1.25 10.47
C SER A 112 -19.87 0.88 8.99
N THR A 113 -18.89 0.14 8.45
CA THR A 113 -18.83 -0.14 7.01
C THR A 113 -19.16 -1.60 6.66
N LEU A 114 -19.14 -2.51 7.64
CA LEU A 114 -19.36 -3.93 7.41
C LEU A 114 -20.84 -4.31 7.54
N GLU A 115 -21.20 -5.37 6.84
CA GLU A 115 -22.50 -6.02 6.95
C GLU A 115 -22.61 -6.78 8.29
N THR A 116 -23.83 -7.00 8.81
CA THR A 116 -24.04 -7.65 10.12
C THR A 116 -23.47 -9.07 10.18
N ASP A 117 -23.48 -9.80 9.06
CA ASP A 117 -22.94 -11.16 8.91
C ASP A 117 -21.64 -11.18 8.10
N TYR A 118 -20.83 -10.12 8.21
CA TYR A 118 -19.59 -9.99 7.48
C TYR A 118 -18.61 -11.13 7.80
N ASN A 119 -18.12 -11.76 6.74
CA ASN A 119 -17.10 -12.80 6.84
C ASN A 119 -15.71 -12.18 6.66
N TYR A 120 -14.99 -12.05 7.76
CA TYR A 120 -13.64 -11.48 7.74
C TYR A 120 -12.69 -12.30 6.87
N PRO A 121 -11.84 -11.64 6.07
CA PRO A 121 -10.70 -12.31 5.47
C PRO A 121 -9.82 -12.96 6.54
N HIS A 122 -9.18 -14.07 6.20
CA HIS A 122 -8.44 -14.90 7.17
C HIS A 122 -7.41 -14.10 8.02
N TRP A 123 -6.80 -13.07 7.43
CA TRP A 123 -5.83 -12.21 8.12
C TRP A 123 -6.37 -10.80 8.43
N GLY A 124 -7.69 -10.67 8.56
CA GLY A 124 -8.35 -9.42 8.90
C GLY A 124 -8.49 -8.44 7.73
N ILE A 125 -8.98 -7.25 8.04
CA ILE A 125 -9.14 -6.18 7.08
C ILE A 125 -7.79 -5.47 6.90
N ALA A 126 -7.27 -5.44 5.66
CA ALA A 126 -6.03 -4.75 5.31
C ALA A 126 -6.23 -3.61 4.29
N CYS A 127 -7.47 -3.38 3.90
CA CYS A 127 -7.83 -2.29 3.00
C CYS A 127 -7.52 -0.95 3.68
N SER A 128 -6.74 -0.12 3.00
CA SER A 128 -6.56 1.29 3.35
C SER A 128 -7.58 2.13 2.60
N PRO A 129 -8.14 3.19 3.19
CA PRO A 129 -9.05 4.10 2.50
C PRO A 129 -8.38 4.79 1.31
N LEU A 130 -9.16 5.09 0.29
CA LEU A 130 -8.76 5.91 -0.85
C LEU A 130 -9.69 7.11 -0.93
N VAL A 131 -9.15 8.32 -1.03
CA VAL A 131 -9.95 9.53 -1.27
C VAL A 131 -9.89 9.90 -2.75
N ILE A 132 -11.06 10.08 -3.36
CA ILE A 132 -11.23 10.57 -4.73
C ILE A 132 -12.29 11.66 -4.68
N ASP A 133 -11.90 12.88 -5.01
CA ASP A 133 -12.78 14.06 -4.94
C ASP A 133 -13.47 14.17 -3.56
N SER A 134 -14.79 14.09 -3.51
CA SER A 134 -15.59 14.14 -2.27
C SER A 134 -15.92 12.75 -1.69
N LEU A 135 -15.27 11.68 -2.15
CA LEU A 135 -15.58 10.30 -1.75
C LEU A 135 -14.41 9.63 -1.06
N ILE A 136 -14.72 8.87 -0.01
CA ILE A 136 -13.82 7.88 0.59
C ILE A 136 -14.26 6.51 0.14
N ILE A 137 -13.33 5.75 -0.43
CA ILE A 137 -13.61 4.44 -1.01
C ILE A 137 -12.90 3.36 -0.22
N LEU A 138 -13.65 2.29 0.10
CA LEU A 138 -13.18 1.08 0.77
C LEU A 138 -13.46 -0.15 -0.10
N SER A 139 -12.53 -1.10 -0.11
CA SER A 139 -12.69 -2.40 -0.77
C SER A 139 -12.56 -3.52 0.27
N THR A 140 -13.62 -3.74 1.04
CA THR A 140 -13.65 -4.72 2.12
C THR A 140 -14.24 -6.07 1.70
N GLY A 141 -14.85 -6.16 0.53
CA GLY A 141 -15.67 -7.31 0.15
C GLY A 141 -17.09 -7.19 0.72
N GLY A 142 -17.96 -8.09 0.33
CA GLY A 142 -19.33 -8.14 0.82
C GLY A 142 -20.29 -8.81 -0.16
N LYS A 143 -21.43 -9.27 0.36
CA LYS A 143 -22.51 -9.89 -0.42
C LYS A 143 -23.43 -8.85 -1.09
N ALA A 144 -23.62 -7.69 -0.43
CA ALA A 144 -24.37 -6.58 -1.00
C ALA A 144 -23.56 -5.82 -2.04
N GLY A 145 -22.22 -5.67 -1.79
CA GLY A 145 -21.25 -5.07 -2.70
C GLY A 145 -19.89 -4.99 -2.02
N ALA A 146 -18.84 -5.23 -2.80
CA ALA A 146 -17.48 -5.38 -2.28
C ALA A 146 -16.76 -4.06 -2.08
N VAL A 147 -17.19 -3.00 -2.78
CA VAL A 147 -16.61 -1.66 -2.72
C VAL A 147 -17.71 -0.69 -2.32
N LYS A 148 -17.39 0.18 -1.38
CA LYS A 148 -18.34 1.17 -0.84
C LYS A 148 -17.69 2.54 -0.85
N ALA A 149 -18.46 3.57 -1.18
CA ALA A 149 -18.06 4.96 -1.08
C ALA A 149 -18.89 5.73 -0.08
N TYR A 150 -18.22 6.60 0.63
CA TYR A 150 -18.77 7.46 1.66
C TYR A 150 -18.44 8.93 1.37
N ASP A 151 -19.28 9.83 1.79
CA ASP A 151 -19.01 11.26 1.70
C ASP A 151 -17.87 11.65 2.65
N VAL A 152 -16.88 12.42 2.15
CA VAL A 152 -15.71 12.82 2.95
C VAL A 152 -16.07 13.75 4.12
N THR A 153 -17.16 14.50 4.00
CA THR A 153 -17.58 15.50 4.99
C THR A 153 -18.47 14.91 6.07
N THR A 154 -19.41 14.05 5.68
CA THR A 154 -20.47 13.55 6.57
C THR A 154 -20.29 12.07 6.98
N GLY A 155 -19.49 11.29 6.24
CA GLY A 155 -19.39 9.85 6.41
C GLY A 155 -20.60 9.06 5.90
N GLU A 156 -21.60 9.72 5.30
CA GLU A 156 -22.78 9.05 4.79
C GLU A 156 -22.48 8.18 3.56
N PRO A 157 -23.09 6.97 3.46
CA PRO A 157 -22.93 6.13 2.27
C PRO A 157 -23.43 6.85 1.01
N ARG A 158 -22.62 6.82 -0.06
CA ARG A 158 -22.94 7.43 -1.35
C ARG A 158 -23.33 6.38 -2.39
N TRP A 159 -22.54 5.32 -2.50
CA TRP A 159 -22.82 4.18 -3.37
C TRP A 159 -22.16 2.90 -2.86
N THR A 160 -22.72 1.77 -3.29
CA THR A 160 -22.14 0.43 -3.11
C THR A 160 -22.01 -0.21 -4.48
N SER A 161 -20.88 -0.83 -4.77
CA SER A 161 -20.61 -1.43 -6.09
C SER A 161 -21.48 -2.63 -6.40
N GLU A 162 -21.65 -2.92 -7.70
CA GLU A 162 -22.25 -4.16 -8.18
C GLU A 162 -21.29 -5.36 -8.02
N LEU A 163 -19.98 -5.12 -7.92
CA LEU A 163 -18.97 -6.14 -7.64
C LEU A 163 -19.25 -6.81 -6.29
N LYS A 164 -19.40 -8.14 -6.27
CA LYS A 164 -19.67 -8.94 -5.07
C LYS A 164 -18.64 -10.03 -4.90
N GLY A 165 -18.34 -10.38 -3.66
CA GLY A 165 -17.44 -11.47 -3.32
C GLY A 165 -16.70 -11.26 -2.01
N ALA A 166 -15.98 -12.29 -1.58
CA ALA A 166 -15.14 -12.21 -0.41
C ALA A 166 -14.02 -11.19 -0.62
N GLY A 167 -13.73 -10.40 0.41
CA GLY A 167 -12.66 -9.43 0.40
C GLY A 167 -11.29 -10.08 0.24
N VAL A 168 -10.40 -9.33 -0.37
CA VAL A 168 -8.96 -9.62 -0.46
C VAL A 168 -8.19 -8.52 0.26
N TYR A 169 -6.87 -8.54 0.20
CA TYR A 169 -6.02 -7.60 0.94
C TYR A 169 -5.57 -6.40 0.11
N LEU A 170 -6.12 -6.25 -1.09
CA LEU A 170 -5.86 -5.12 -1.98
C LEU A 170 -6.61 -3.87 -1.51
N SER A 171 -5.90 -2.78 -1.30
CA SER A 171 -6.52 -1.46 -1.16
C SER A 171 -6.98 -0.97 -2.54
N PRO A 172 -8.10 -0.26 -2.63
CA PRO A 172 -8.53 0.34 -3.89
C PRO A 172 -7.47 1.33 -4.40
N THR A 173 -7.32 1.40 -5.70
CA THR A 173 -6.43 2.37 -6.36
C THR A 173 -7.06 2.84 -7.66
N VAL A 174 -6.62 3.98 -8.17
CA VAL A 174 -7.07 4.49 -9.47
C VAL A 174 -5.96 4.29 -10.49
N LEU A 175 -6.32 3.77 -11.65
CA LEU A 175 -5.49 3.82 -12.85
C LEU A 175 -6.17 4.71 -13.90
N GLU A 176 -5.36 5.41 -14.68
CA GLU A 176 -5.82 6.14 -15.86
C GLU A 176 -5.51 5.32 -17.10
N LEU A 177 -6.54 4.75 -17.71
CA LEU A 177 -6.42 3.90 -18.89
C LEU A 177 -7.35 4.42 -19.98
N LEU A 178 -6.88 4.45 -21.23
CA LEU A 178 -7.67 4.95 -22.37
C LEU A 178 -8.19 6.39 -22.16
N GLY A 179 -7.45 7.22 -21.37
CA GLY A 179 -7.85 8.58 -21.01
C GLY A 179 -8.97 8.69 -19.99
N GLU A 180 -9.35 7.59 -19.33
CA GLU A 180 -10.41 7.54 -18.32
C GLU A 180 -9.88 6.98 -16.99
N LYS A 181 -10.45 7.42 -15.87
CA LYS A 181 -10.09 6.91 -14.53
C LYS A 181 -10.93 5.70 -14.17
N TYR A 182 -10.27 4.62 -13.83
CA TYR A 182 -10.88 3.38 -13.32
C TYR A 182 -10.47 3.14 -11.88
N LEU A 183 -11.45 2.96 -11.02
CA LEU A 183 -11.22 2.46 -9.68
C LEU A 183 -10.96 0.95 -9.76
N MET A 184 -9.76 0.54 -9.41
CA MET A 184 -9.34 -0.85 -9.40
C MET A 184 -9.63 -1.46 -8.04
N ALA A 185 -10.43 -2.51 -8.02
CA ALA A 185 -10.75 -3.26 -6.81
C ALA A 185 -10.83 -4.76 -7.11
N ALA A 186 -10.62 -5.58 -6.09
CA ALA A 186 -10.62 -7.01 -6.26
C ALA A 186 -11.48 -7.73 -5.21
N VAL A 187 -12.02 -8.84 -5.62
CA VAL A 187 -12.61 -9.87 -4.78
C VAL A 187 -11.95 -11.20 -5.08
N GLU A 188 -12.30 -12.23 -4.32
CA GLU A 188 -11.81 -13.58 -4.59
C GLU A 188 -11.99 -13.96 -6.06
N GLY A 189 -10.87 -14.26 -6.73
CA GLY A 189 -10.83 -14.80 -8.09
C GLY A 189 -10.88 -13.78 -9.22
N LYS A 190 -11.07 -12.49 -8.96
CA LYS A 190 -11.11 -11.47 -10.00
C LYS A 190 -10.73 -10.07 -9.55
N LEU A 191 -10.21 -9.28 -10.48
CA LEU A 191 -10.06 -7.84 -10.41
C LEU A 191 -11.19 -7.19 -11.24
N ALA A 192 -11.63 -6.00 -10.82
CA ALA A 192 -12.60 -5.20 -11.56
C ALA A 192 -12.12 -3.76 -11.73
N GLY A 193 -12.49 -3.16 -12.86
CA GLY A 193 -12.49 -1.72 -13.08
C GLY A 193 -13.90 -1.18 -12.86
N ILE A 194 -14.00 -0.22 -11.96
CA ILE A 194 -15.25 0.34 -11.48
C ILE A 194 -15.27 1.84 -11.80
N ASP A 195 -16.44 2.36 -12.17
CA ASP A 195 -16.65 3.80 -12.26
C ASP A 195 -16.59 4.41 -10.85
N PRO A 196 -15.59 5.26 -10.55
CA PRO A 196 -15.44 5.81 -9.21
C PRO A 196 -16.58 6.75 -8.79
N THR A 197 -17.38 7.25 -9.72
CA THR A 197 -18.45 8.21 -9.44
C THR A 197 -19.74 7.57 -8.92
N ASN A 198 -20.01 6.31 -9.30
CA ASN A 198 -21.28 5.64 -9.03
C ASN A 198 -21.18 4.16 -8.61
N GLY A 199 -19.99 3.57 -8.62
CA GLY A 199 -19.75 2.19 -8.22
C GLY A 199 -20.13 1.13 -9.25
N LYS A 200 -20.48 1.53 -10.50
CA LYS A 200 -20.79 0.58 -11.56
C LYS A 200 -19.55 -0.21 -11.98
N THR A 201 -19.66 -1.53 -12.02
CA THR A 201 -18.60 -2.39 -12.55
C THR A 201 -18.62 -2.28 -14.07
N LEU A 202 -17.53 -1.75 -14.64
CA LEU A 202 -17.38 -1.54 -16.08
C LEU A 202 -16.81 -2.78 -16.78
N TRP A 203 -15.85 -3.44 -16.13
CA TRP A 203 -15.23 -4.66 -16.63
C TRP A 203 -14.65 -5.49 -15.49
N GLU A 204 -14.40 -6.77 -15.76
CA GLU A 204 -13.78 -7.71 -14.84
C GLU A 204 -12.65 -8.48 -15.55
N HIS A 205 -11.60 -8.80 -14.80
CA HIS A 205 -10.50 -9.66 -15.25
C HIS A 205 -10.33 -10.85 -14.31
N PRO A 206 -10.34 -12.10 -14.79
CA PRO A 206 -10.11 -13.27 -13.95
C PRO A 206 -8.72 -13.28 -13.34
N TRP A 207 -8.63 -13.24 -12.00
CA TRP A 207 -7.35 -13.25 -11.29
C TRP A 207 -7.40 -14.19 -10.07
N LYS A 208 -7.22 -15.47 -10.32
CA LYS A 208 -7.27 -16.49 -9.28
C LYS A 208 -5.87 -16.79 -8.75
N ILE A 209 -5.69 -16.72 -7.41
CA ILE A 209 -4.49 -17.14 -6.70
C ILE A 209 -4.79 -18.49 -6.04
N PHE A 210 -3.95 -19.49 -6.28
CA PHE A 210 -4.17 -20.84 -5.77
C PHE A 210 -3.97 -20.91 -4.25
N MET A 211 -4.86 -21.60 -3.54
CA MET A 211 -4.90 -21.86 -2.09
C MET A 211 -5.14 -20.65 -1.18
N VAL A 212 -4.85 -19.43 -1.59
CA VAL A 212 -5.03 -18.23 -0.76
C VAL A 212 -5.54 -17.08 -1.60
N ASN A 213 -6.45 -16.28 -1.06
CA ASN A 213 -6.96 -15.09 -1.74
C ASN A 213 -6.13 -13.85 -1.39
N ALA A 214 -4.81 -13.99 -1.37
CA ALA A 214 -3.89 -12.96 -0.95
C ALA A 214 -3.41 -12.11 -2.14
N LEU A 215 -4.29 -11.35 -2.75
CA LEU A 215 -3.92 -10.25 -3.63
C LEU A 215 -3.67 -9.01 -2.75
N ILE A 216 -2.43 -8.53 -2.76
CA ILE A 216 -1.95 -7.42 -1.92
C ILE A 216 -1.34 -6.32 -2.78
N ALA A 217 -0.51 -6.71 -3.78
CA ALA A 217 0.14 -5.77 -4.68
C ALA A 217 -0.90 -5.04 -5.53
N GLN A 218 -0.81 -3.72 -5.53
CA GLN A 218 -1.70 -2.89 -6.34
C GLN A 218 -1.40 -3.05 -7.83
N PRO A 219 -2.42 -3.00 -8.69
CA PRO A 219 -2.23 -2.86 -10.13
C PRO A 219 -1.35 -1.65 -10.45
N LEU A 220 -0.54 -1.75 -11.49
CA LEU A 220 0.38 -0.70 -11.91
C LEU A 220 0.15 -0.39 -13.39
N GLU A 221 -0.02 0.86 -13.72
CA GLU A 221 -0.09 1.34 -15.09
C GLU A 221 1.25 1.16 -15.81
N LEU A 222 1.24 0.52 -16.97
CA LEU A 222 2.43 0.33 -17.81
C LEU A 222 2.43 1.25 -19.04
N SER A 223 1.24 1.50 -19.58
CA SER A 223 1.00 2.41 -20.70
C SER A 223 -0.46 2.88 -20.69
N GLU A 224 -0.84 3.70 -21.64
CA GLU A 224 -2.18 4.27 -21.80
C GLU A 224 -3.31 3.22 -21.76
N ASP A 225 -3.05 1.99 -22.21
CA ASP A 225 -4.05 0.91 -22.30
C ASP A 225 -3.65 -0.39 -21.59
N VAL A 226 -2.46 -0.44 -20.97
CA VAL A 226 -1.88 -1.66 -20.37
C VAL A 226 -1.60 -1.46 -18.89
N PHE A 227 -2.03 -2.41 -18.09
CA PHE A 227 -1.71 -2.47 -16.66
C PHE A 227 -1.10 -3.82 -16.27
N LEU A 228 -0.35 -3.81 -15.17
CA LEU A 228 0.29 -4.97 -14.57
C LEU A 228 -0.52 -5.48 -13.39
N LEU A 229 -0.71 -6.78 -13.32
CA LEU A 229 -1.06 -7.50 -12.09
C LEU A 229 0.08 -8.40 -11.68
N SER A 230 0.36 -8.47 -10.38
CA SER A 230 1.34 -9.40 -9.83
C SER A 230 0.91 -9.92 -8.47
N ALA A 231 1.20 -11.19 -8.21
CA ALA A 231 0.97 -11.79 -6.90
C ALA A 231 2.02 -12.86 -6.57
N GLY A 232 2.28 -13.03 -5.30
CA GLY A 232 3.08 -14.11 -4.75
C GLY A 232 2.40 -15.48 -4.87
N TYR A 233 2.75 -16.40 -4.00
CA TYR A 233 2.16 -17.73 -3.92
C TYR A 233 2.20 -18.52 -5.26
N GLY A 234 3.29 -18.33 -6.00
CA GLY A 234 3.50 -18.97 -7.30
C GLY A 234 2.68 -18.39 -8.47
N LYS A 235 1.85 -17.38 -8.26
CA LYS A 235 1.02 -16.77 -9.33
C LYS A 235 1.86 -16.10 -10.41
N GLY A 236 2.74 -15.16 -10.07
CA GLY A 236 3.54 -14.39 -11.03
C GLY A 236 2.89 -13.07 -11.41
N ALA A 237 3.30 -12.54 -12.56
CA ALA A 237 2.81 -11.28 -13.10
C ALA A 237 2.23 -11.46 -14.51
N GLU A 238 1.26 -10.60 -14.85
CA GLU A 238 0.64 -10.52 -16.17
C GLU A 238 0.48 -9.06 -16.56
N ALA A 239 0.87 -8.69 -17.78
CA ALA A 239 0.49 -7.42 -18.39
C ALA A 239 -0.81 -7.63 -19.18
N ILE A 240 -1.76 -6.75 -18.93
CA ILE A 240 -3.13 -6.88 -19.43
C ILE A 240 -3.49 -5.59 -20.15
N ARG A 241 -3.92 -5.72 -21.39
CA ARG A 241 -4.47 -4.62 -22.17
C ARG A 241 -5.97 -4.52 -21.93
N LEU A 242 -6.42 -3.29 -21.62
CA LEU A 242 -7.84 -2.96 -21.64
C LEU A 242 -8.21 -2.46 -23.04
N LYS A 243 -9.26 -3.05 -23.62
CA LYS A 243 -9.83 -2.62 -24.89
C LYS A 243 -11.26 -2.13 -24.66
N LYS A 244 -11.59 -0.96 -25.21
CA LYS A 244 -12.94 -0.42 -25.20
C LYS A 244 -13.56 -0.66 -26.57
N THR A 245 -14.71 -1.34 -26.60
CA THR A 245 -15.55 -1.48 -27.80
C THR A 245 -16.70 -0.48 -27.74
N ALA A 246 -17.59 -0.45 -28.73
CA ALA A 246 -18.73 0.45 -28.73
C ALA A 246 -19.64 0.27 -27.48
N ASP A 247 -19.82 -0.99 -27.03
CA ASP A 247 -20.80 -1.34 -26.00
C ASP A 247 -20.19 -2.07 -24.77
N SER A 248 -18.89 -2.37 -24.79
CA SER A 248 -18.26 -3.18 -23.74
C SER A 248 -16.77 -2.92 -23.58
N PHE A 249 -16.19 -3.58 -22.57
CA PHE A 249 -14.74 -3.65 -22.36
C PHE A 249 -14.29 -5.10 -22.45
N GLU A 250 -13.08 -5.28 -22.97
CA GLU A 250 -12.38 -6.56 -23.02
C GLU A 250 -11.00 -6.45 -22.41
N THR A 251 -10.53 -7.52 -21.78
CA THR A 251 -9.17 -7.61 -21.26
C THR A 251 -8.39 -8.67 -22.02
N GLU A 252 -7.18 -8.32 -22.47
CA GLU A 252 -6.28 -9.20 -23.21
C GLU A 252 -4.94 -9.34 -22.47
N GLN A 253 -4.53 -10.58 -22.20
CA GLN A 253 -3.19 -10.85 -21.65
C GLN A 253 -2.13 -10.62 -22.74
N ILE A 254 -1.22 -9.64 -22.54
CA ILE A 254 -0.12 -9.34 -23.45
C ILE A 254 1.04 -10.30 -23.20
N TRP A 255 1.45 -10.40 -21.94
CA TRP A 255 2.48 -11.33 -21.51
C TRP A 255 2.22 -11.84 -20.08
N LYS A 256 2.90 -12.93 -19.75
CA LYS A 256 2.88 -13.54 -18.43
C LYS A 256 4.30 -13.95 -18.02
N SER A 257 4.67 -13.69 -16.76
CA SER A 257 5.98 -14.02 -16.24
C SER A 257 5.92 -14.63 -14.84
N LYS A 258 6.75 -15.65 -14.60
CA LYS A 258 6.96 -16.22 -13.26
C LYS A 258 8.14 -15.57 -12.52
N ASN A 259 8.78 -14.60 -13.14
CA ASN A 259 9.96 -13.94 -12.58
C ASN A 259 9.60 -12.78 -11.63
N LEU A 260 8.35 -12.30 -11.62
CA LEU A 260 7.87 -11.29 -10.69
C LEU A 260 6.67 -11.83 -9.91
N LYS A 261 6.88 -12.18 -8.65
CA LYS A 261 5.89 -12.76 -7.73
C LYS A 261 5.80 -11.88 -6.49
N THR A 262 5.18 -10.72 -6.62
CA THR A 262 5.06 -9.75 -5.50
C THR A 262 4.12 -10.27 -4.43
N LYS A 263 4.55 -10.21 -3.17
CA LYS A 263 3.77 -10.76 -2.06
C LYS A 263 3.20 -9.67 -1.16
N PHE A 264 4.03 -8.84 -0.54
CA PHE A 264 3.59 -7.76 0.36
C PHE A 264 3.94 -6.36 -0.17
N SER A 265 4.54 -6.28 -1.36
CA SER A 265 5.02 -5.05 -1.97
C SER A 265 4.53 -4.97 -3.41
N SER A 266 4.12 -3.79 -3.85
CA SER A 266 3.89 -3.53 -5.27
C SER A 266 5.21 -3.32 -5.98
N PRO A 267 5.34 -3.70 -7.26
CA PRO A 267 6.50 -3.33 -8.07
C PRO A 267 6.46 -1.85 -8.43
N VAL A 268 7.59 -1.31 -8.83
CA VAL A 268 7.72 0.05 -9.36
C VAL A 268 8.16 0.02 -10.82
N LEU A 269 7.70 0.99 -11.60
CA LEU A 269 8.05 1.17 -13.01
C LEU A 269 8.98 2.36 -13.17
N ARG A 270 10.09 2.17 -13.89
CA ARG A 270 10.99 3.25 -14.27
C ARG A 270 11.57 2.98 -15.66
N ASN A 271 11.45 3.97 -16.55
CA ASN A 271 12.02 3.94 -17.91
C ASN A 271 11.73 2.63 -18.69
N GLY A 272 10.50 2.10 -18.57
CA GLY A 272 10.11 0.86 -19.26
C GLY A 272 10.54 -0.43 -18.56
N TYR A 273 11.09 -0.37 -17.34
CA TYR A 273 11.51 -1.53 -16.57
C TYR A 273 10.77 -1.62 -15.23
N LEU A 274 10.41 -2.84 -14.86
CA LEU A 274 9.74 -3.19 -13.61
C LEU A 274 10.77 -3.66 -12.59
N TYR A 275 10.72 -3.08 -11.39
CA TYR A 275 11.54 -3.51 -10.26
C TYR A 275 10.62 -3.93 -9.12
N GLY A 276 10.85 -5.13 -8.57
CA GLY A 276 10.01 -5.62 -7.47
C GLY A 276 10.60 -6.84 -6.77
N LEU A 277 10.10 -7.10 -5.57
CA LEU A 277 10.47 -8.27 -4.80
C LEU A 277 9.67 -9.47 -5.29
N SER A 278 10.31 -10.35 -6.07
CA SER A 278 9.76 -11.65 -6.47
C SER A 278 9.96 -12.66 -5.35
N GLU A 279 8.92 -12.93 -4.59
CA GLU A 279 8.97 -13.56 -3.27
C GLU A 279 9.91 -12.77 -2.36
N SER A 280 11.17 -13.12 -2.27
CA SER A 280 12.15 -12.45 -1.42
C SER A 280 13.27 -11.73 -2.16
N SER A 281 13.45 -11.99 -3.47
CA SER A 281 14.57 -11.45 -4.25
C SER A 281 14.14 -10.26 -5.08
N LEU A 282 14.96 -9.22 -5.12
CA LEU A 282 14.75 -8.12 -6.07
C LEU A 282 14.94 -8.62 -7.49
N THR A 283 14.04 -8.25 -8.40
CA THR A 283 14.13 -8.57 -9.82
C THR A 283 13.86 -7.35 -10.67
N CYS A 284 14.51 -7.29 -11.84
CA CYS A 284 14.22 -6.35 -12.89
C CYS A 284 13.66 -7.10 -14.10
N LEU A 285 12.54 -6.62 -14.65
CA LEU A 285 11.94 -7.14 -15.87
C LEU A 285 11.74 -6.01 -16.87
N ASP A 286 11.80 -6.35 -18.15
CA ASP A 286 11.29 -5.48 -19.21
C ASP A 286 9.76 -5.40 -19.12
N ALA A 287 9.21 -4.18 -19.02
CA ALA A 287 7.79 -3.98 -18.81
C ALA A 287 6.94 -4.32 -20.06
N SER A 288 7.53 -4.28 -21.25
CA SER A 288 6.84 -4.55 -22.51
C SER A 288 6.73 -6.05 -22.83
N THR A 289 7.68 -6.86 -22.36
CA THR A 289 7.79 -8.29 -22.70
C THR A 289 7.63 -9.21 -21.49
N GLY A 290 7.85 -8.71 -20.26
CA GLY A 290 7.92 -9.53 -19.05
C GLY A 290 9.19 -10.37 -18.92
N GLU A 291 10.19 -10.13 -19.78
CA GLU A 291 11.47 -10.80 -19.74
C GLU A 291 12.33 -10.36 -18.55
N LEU A 292 12.98 -11.33 -17.92
CA LEU A 292 13.90 -11.07 -16.81
C LEU A 292 15.19 -10.43 -17.34
N LYS A 293 15.51 -9.25 -16.83
CA LYS A 293 16.82 -8.59 -17.08
C LYS A 293 17.85 -9.13 -16.10
N TRP A 294 17.54 -9.09 -14.79
CA TRP A 294 18.41 -9.63 -13.76
C TRP A 294 17.62 -10.00 -12.49
N ARG A 295 18.25 -10.82 -11.65
CA ARG A 295 17.81 -11.15 -10.29
C ARG A 295 18.92 -10.80 -9.31
N GLY A 296 18.59 -9.93 -8.36
CA GLY A 296 19.50 -9.48 -7.31
C GLY A 296 19.40 -10.28 -6.02
N LYS A 297 19.79 -9.65 -4.92
CA LYS A 297 19.83 -10.24 -3.58
C LYS A 297 18.43 -10.51 -3.01
N LYS A 298 18.42 -11.27 -1.92
CA LYS A 298 17.23 -11.51 -1.11
C LYS A 298 17.12 -10.48 0.00
N TYR A 299 15.95 -9.86 0.09
CA TYR A 299 15.59 -8.85 1.09
C TYR A 299 14.43 -9.30 1.98
N GLY A 300 13.98 -10.55 1.81
CA GLY A 300 12.77 -11.06 2.43
C GLY A 300 11.50 -10.45 1.86
N TYR A 301 10.43 -10.47 2.63
CA TYR A 301 9.13 -9.92 2.24
C TYR A 301 9.03 -8.43 2.64
N GLY A 302 9.98 -7.63 2.15
CA GLY A 302 10.08 -6.21 2.41
C GLY A 302 9.23 -5.34 1.49
N ARG A 303 9.56 -4.05 1.45
CA ARG A 303 8.92 -3.03 0.61
C ARG A 303 9.94 -2.36 -0.29
N VAL A 304 9.50 -1.95 -1.47
CA VAL A 304 10.30 -1.20 -2.44
C VAL A 304 9.68 0.18 -2.64
N LEU A 305 10.50 1.22 -2.55
CA LEU A 305 10.17 2.60 -2.89
C LEU A 305 11.14 3.08 -3.97
N LEU A 306 10.62 3.72 -5.01
CA LEU A 306 11.44 4.37 -6.03
C LEU A 306 11.64 5.84 -5.67
N ALA A 307 12.89 6.27 -5.53
CA ALA A 307 13.28 7.66 -5.30
C ALA A 307 14.28 8.06 -6.38
N LYS A 308 13.87 8.90 -7.31
CA LYS A 308 14.64 9.29 -8.52
C LYS A 308 15.08 8.05 -9.33
N ASP A 309 16.36 7.73 -9.25
CA ASP A 309 17.02 6.62 -9.95
C ASP A 309 17.45 5.50 -9.00
N LYS A 310 17.04 5.56 -7.75
CA LYS A 310 17.35 4.58 -6.71
C LYS A 310 16.12 3.85 -6.22
N LEU A 311 16.31 2.60 -5.88
CA LEU A 311 15.34 1.76 -5.18
C LEU A 311 15.73 1.71 -3.70
N LEU A 312 14.86 2.19 -2.83
CA LEU A 312 14.98 2.01 -1.40
C LEU A 312 14.22 0.75 -1.01
N ILE A 313 14.93 -0.23 -0.47
CA ILE A 313 14.35 -1.54 -0.12
C ILE A 313 14.42 -1.71 1.38
N LEU A 314 13.29 -1.57 2.05
CA LEU A 314 13.17 -1.90 3.47
C LEU A 314 12.88 -3.40 3.59
N GLY A 315 13.91 -4.17 3.93
CA GLY A 315 13.82 -5.62 4.10
C GLY A 315 13.00 -6.02 5.33
N ASN A 316 12.54 -7.27 5.36
CA ASN A 316 11.66 -7.78 6.43
C ASN A 316 12.32 -7.90 7.81
N THR A 317 13.59 -7.58 7.94
CA THR A 317 14.36 -7.54 9.19
C THR A 317 14.84 -6.13 9.55
N GLY A 318 14.20 -5.09 8.99
CA GLY A 318 14.53 -3.70 9.28
C GLY A 318 15.83 -3.19 8.67
N LYS A 319 16.38 -3.93 7.67
CA LYS A 319 17.55 -3.50 6.90
C LYS A 319 17.09 -2.68 5.71
N LEU A 320 17.62 -1.47 5.55
CA LEU A 320 17.41 -0.63 4.37
C LEU A 320 18.57 -0.84 3.41
N SER A 321 18.26 -1.13 2.16
CA SER A 321 19.23 -1.23 1.08
C SER A 321 18.89 -0.24 -0.02
N ILE A 322 19.91 0.36 -0.62
CA ILE A 322 19.82 1.28 -1.73
C ILE A 322 20.41 0.60 -2.95
N VAL A 323 19.63 0.52 -4.02
CA VAL A 323 19.99 -0.18 -5.26
C VAL A 323 19.75 0.74 -6.44
N GLU A 324 20.67 0.74 -7.43
CA GLU A 324 20.44 1.44 -8.69
C GLU A 324 19.23 0.88 -9.44
N ALA A 325 18.33 1.75 -9.87
CA ALA A 325 17.25 1.36 -10.78
C ALA A 325 17.78 1.28 -12.23
N ASN A 326 18.72 0.36 -12.45
CA ASN A 326 19.44 0.12 -13.71
C ASN A 326 19.02 -1.24 -14.28
N PRO A 327 18.54 -1.32 -15.55
CA PRO A 327 18.13 -2.59 -16.14
C PRO A 327 19.29 -3.48 -16.59
N ASP A 328 20.51 -2.92 -16.76
CA ASP A 328 21.65 -3.65 -17.30
C ASP A 328 22.32 -4.56 -16.27
N ALA A 329 22.35 -4.14 -14.99
CA ALA A 329 22.97 -4.90 -13.92
C ALA A 329 22.32 -4.60 -12.56
N PHE A 330 22.39 -5.59 -11.64
CA PHE A 330 22.07 -5.39 -10.24
C PHE A 330 23.27 -4.75 -9.52
N GLU A 331 23.06 -3.56 -8.97
CA GLU A 331 24.07 -2.82 -8.20
C GLU A 331 23.47 -2.31 -6.89
N GLU A 332 23.93 -2.88 -5.75
CA GLU A 332 23.60 -2.38 -4.42
C GLU A 332 24.67 -1.39 -3.96
N ILE A 333 24.27 -0.14 -3.76
CA ILE A 333 25.15 0.96 -3.37
C ILE A 333 25.45 0.91 -1.88
N ALA A 334 24.38 0.78 -1.07
CA ALA A 334 24.48 0.81 0.39
C ALA A 334 23.48 -0.14 1.04
N SER A 335 23.77 -0.56 2.28
CA SER A 335 22.88 -1.45 3.02
C SER A 335 23.12 -1.35 4.52
N HIS A 336 22.16 -0.78 5.26
CA HIS A 336 22.27 -0.41 6.68
C HIS A 336 21.15 -0.99 7.53
N GLN A 337 21.44 -1.31 8.79
CA GLN A 337 20.42 -1.74 9.75
C GLN A 337 19.75 -0.49 10.36
N VAL A 338 18.57 -0.13 9.84
CA VAL A 338 17.84 1.10 10.24
C VAL A 338 16.78 0.86 11.32
N LEU A 339 16.37 -0.38 11.56
CA LEU A 339 15.45 -0.79 12.63
C LEU A 339 15.99 -2.06 13.30
N SER A 340 15.47 -2.42 14.46
CA SER A 340 15.72 -3.72 15.11
C SER A 340 15.38 -4.88 14.17
N LYS A 341 16.01 -6.04 14.41
CA LYS A 341 15.82 -7.26 13.56
C LYS A 341 14.49 -7.96 13.83
N GLU A 342 13.42 -7.19 13.92
CA GLU A 342 12.07 -7.68 14.03
C GLU A 342 11.35 -7.67 12.67
N ARG A 343 10.15 -8.28 12.65
CA ARG A 343 9.33 -8.32 11.45
C ARG A 343 9.00 -6.90 10.98
N CYS A 344 9.38 -6.59 9.75
CA CYS A 344 9.15 -5.31 9.11
C CYS A 344 8.41 -5.53 7.77
N TRP A 345 7.09 -5.28 7.77
CA TRP A 345 6.24 -5.34 6.59
C TRP A 345 5.64 -3.97 6.23
N ASN A 346 5.94 -2.99 7.05
CA ASN A 346 5.51 -1.60 6.87
C ASN A 346 6.29 -0.94 5.72
N GLY A 347 5.62 -0.10 4.93
CA GLY A 347 6.29 0.68 3.89
C GLY A 347 7.08 1.84 4.47
N PRO A 348 8.26 2.16 3.92
CA PRO A 348 8.96 3.40 4.22
C PRO A 348 8.20 4.59 3.64
N ALA A 349 8.30 5.75 4.28
CA ALA A 349 7.80 7.02 3.77
C ALA A 349 8.97 7.99 3.59
N LEU A 350 9.03 8.66 2.43
CA LEU A 350 10.07 9.62 2.08
C LEU A 350 9.42 10.93 1.64
N VAL A 351 9.81 12.04 2.28
CA VAL A 351 9.33 13.38 1.95
C VAL A 351 10.33 14.44 2.35
N GLY A 352 10.66 15.36 1.45
CA GLY A 352 11.53 16.51 1.72
C GLY A 352 12.89 16.13 2.32
N GLY A 353 13.46 14.99 1.93
CA GLY A 353 14.69 14.44 2.46
C GLY A 353 14.56 13.64 3.77
N TYR A 354 13.38 13.60 4.39
CA TYR A 354 13.15 12.77 5.58
C TYR A 354 12.64 11.39 5.21
N LEU A 355 13.35 10.35 5.63
CA LEU A 355 12.93 8.96 5.54
C LEU A 355 12.40 8.49 6.89
N VAL A 356 11.16 8.03 6.90
CA VAL A 356 10.53 7.42 8.09
C VAL A 356 10.33 5.93 7.83
N VAL A 357 10.80 5.12 8.77
CA VAL A 357 10.68 3.66 8.74
C VAL A 357 10.15 3.16 10.08
N ARG A 358 9.36 2.07 10.04
CA ARG A 358 8.87 1.41 11.26
C ARG A 358 8.79 -0.10 11.11
N ASN A 359 8.80 -0.79 12.24
CA ASN A 359 8.37 -2.19 12.38
C ASN A 359 7.25 -2.31 13.44
N GLY A 360 7.07 -3.46 14.03
CA GLY A 360 6.05 -3.68 15.06
C GLY A 360 6.41 -3.17 16.47
N SER A 361 7.61 -2.63 16.69
CA SER A 361 8.08 -2.22 18.02
C SER A 361 8.72 -0.83 18.06
N GLU A 362 9.19 -0.32 16.93
CA GLU A 362 9.85 0.98 16.85
C GLU A 362 9.59 1.70 15.54
N ILE A 363 9.75 3.03 15.60
CA ILE A 363 9.72 3.94 14.46
C ILE A 363 10.93 4.86 14.53
N ALA A 364 11.53 5.15 13.38
CA ALA A 364 12.71 6.02 13.29
C ALA A 364 12.59 6.96 12.08
N CYS A 365 13.15 8.15 12.21
CA CYS A 365 13.25 9.15 11.15
C CYS A 365 14.72 9.45 10.88
N TYR A 366 15.08 9.51 9.60
CA TYR A 366 16.41 9.84 9.10
C TYR A 366 16.33 11.07 8.21
N ASP A 367 17.32 11.97 8.31
CA ASP A 367 17.47 13.10 7.42
C ASP A 367 18.51 12.76 6.36
N LEU A 368 18.05 12.55 5.13
CA LEU A 368 18.87 12.13 4.00
C LEU A 368 19.63 13.30 3.31
N ALA A 369 19.40 14.54 3.76
CA ALA A 369 20.08 15.72 3.24
C ALA A 369 21.34 16.09 4.04
N LYS A 370 21.63 15.39 5.15
CA LYS A 370 22.68 15.73 6.11
C LYS A 370 23.84 14.73 6.19
N HIS A 371 23.99 13.89 5.19
CA HIS A 371 25.08 12.90 5.15
C HIS A 371 26.03 13.14 4.01
#